data_2515fc5fea1e5a699ec9c7c1480d3e3b
#
_entry.id   2515fc5fea1e5a699ec9c7c1480d3e3b
#
_cell.length_a   1.000
_cell.length_b   1.000
_cell.length_c   1.000
_cell.angle_alpha   90.00
_cell.angle_beta   90.00
_cell.angle_gamma   90.00
#
_symmetry.space_group_name_H-M   'P 1'
#
loop_
_entity.id
_entity.type
_entity.pdbx_description
1 polymer ?
#
loop_
_entity_poly.entity_id
_entity_poly.type
_entity_poly.pdbx_seq_one_letter_code
_entity_poly.pdbx_strand_id
1 'polypeptide(L)'
;MKLIIQPDAGITPLLRAVRAARKSIDIVIFRLDRLELEEALEAAVARGVVVRALIAHTNRGGEKTLRKLETRMLARGILVARTADDLPRYHAKMMIVDDTLYVMGFNYTKLDTNKSRSFGVVTKDARLVKDAAALFEADSTRQTYAPSHERFVVSPETSRARLTSFIKAAKKELLIYDEKVSDNPIQRLLEERSKAGVEIRVIGQLEKGLDGIETRKLKSLRLHVRAIVRDGTSAFVGSQSLRKLELDGRREVGVIIADVRVARKIQATFEADWKEAVPNQPMEKSGG
;
A
#
# COMPACT_ATOMS: atom_id res chain seq x y z
N MET A 1 4.57 16.24 0.00
CA MET A 1 4.04 14.97 0.57
C MET A 1 4.69 14.68 1.92
N LYS A 2 4.05 13.86 2.80
CA LYS A 2 4.63 13.36 4.06
C LYS A 2 4.69 11.84 4.01
N LEU A 3 5.67 11.23 4.69
CA LEU A 3 5.86 9.79 4.77
C LEU A 3 5.56 9.32 6.21
N ILE A 4 4.84 8.22 6.32
CA ILE A 4 4.66 7.44 7.55
C ILE A 4 5.54 6.22 7.41
N ILE A 5 6.42 5.95 8.38
CA ILE A 5 7.32 4.80 8.41
C ILE A 5 6.92 3.93 9.60
N GLN A 6 6.55 2.69 9.35
CA GLN A 6 6.25 1.73 10.40
C GLN A 6 7.48 0.84 10.69
N PRO A 7 7.66 0.41 11.95
CA PRO A 7 6.74 0.55 13.10
C PRO A 7 6.87 1.87 13.87
N ASP A 8 7.84 2.73 13.57
CA ASP A 8 8.22 3.89 14.39
C ASP A 8 7.08 4.91 14.59
N ALA A 9 6.27 5.11 13.56
CA ALA A 9 5.15 6.06 13.62
C ALA A 9 3.92 5.51 14.38
N GLY A 10 3.78 4.19 14.46
CA GLY A 10 2.59 3.56 15.05
C GLY A 10 1.28 4.01 14.39
N ILE A 11 0.20 4.00 15.17
CA ILE A 11 -1.13 4.46 14.72
C ILE A 11 -1.33 5.97 14.90
N THR A 12 -0.44 6.63 15.62
CA THR A 12 -0.58 8.04 16.03
C THR A 12 -0.88 9.02 14.90
N PRO A 13 -0.24 8.93 13.71
CA PRO A 13 -0.54 9.85 12.61
C PRO A 13 -2.00 9.76 12.14
N LEU A 14 -2.57 8.56 12.12
CA LEU A 14 -3.96 8.33 11.71
C LEU A 14 -4.94 8.82 12.77
N LEU A 15 -4.70 8.53 14.05
CA LEU A 15 -5.51 9.04 15.16
C LEU A 15 -5.52 10.57 15.17
N ARG A 16 -4.37 11.20 14.98
CA ARG A 16 -4.28 12.66 14.90
C ARG A 16 -5.11 13.23 13.75
N ALA A 17 -5.08 12.57 12.59
CA ALA A 17 -5.88 12.97 11.44
C ALA A 17 -7.38 12.89 11.73
N VAL A 18 -7.85 11.75 12.22
CA VAL A 18 -9.26 11.52 12.55
C VAL A 18 -9.76 12.49 13.62
N ARG A 19 -8.94 12.74 14.65
CA ARG A 19 -9.30 13.71 15.72
C ARG A 19 -9.37 15.15 15.21
N ALA A 20 -8.60 15.50 14.18
CA ALA A 20 -8.59 16.83 13.59
C ALA A 20 -9.63 17.04 12.48
N ALA A 21 -10.31 15.99 12.05
CA ALA A 21 -11.34 16.04 11.00
C ALA A 21 -12.49 16.99 11.35
N ARG A 22 -12.94 17.77 10.34
CA ARG A 22 -13.98 18.79 10.47
C ARG A 22 -15.20 18.58 9.59
N LYS A 23 -15.05 17.89 8.44
CA LYS A 23 -16.09 17.72 7.44
C LYS A 23 -16.42 16.25 7.18
N SER A 24 -15.43 15.48 6.75
CA SER A 24 -15.66 14.10 6.33
C SER A 24 -14.43 13.21 6.53
N ILE A 25 -14.69 11.92 6.71
CA ILE A 25 -13.71 10.84 6.71
C ILE A 25 -14.25 9.72 5.84
N ASP A 26 -13.51 9.36 4.78
CA ASP A 26 -13.74 8.15 4.00
C ASP A 26 -12.60 7.17 4.29
N ILE A 27 -12.91 5.97 4.74
CA ILE A 27 -11.91 4.97 5.12
C ILE A 27 -12.17 3.63 4.44
N VAL A 28 -11.14 3.09 3.74
CA VAL A 28 -11.18 1.75 3.14
C VAL A 28 -10.50 0.76 4.07
N ILE A 29 -11.22 -0.28 4.46
CA ILE A 29 -10.79 -1.22 5.50
C ILE A 29 -10.73 -2.65 4.95
N PHE A 30 -9.51 -3.20 4.89
CA PHE A 30 -9.30 -4.64 4.70
C PHE A 30 -9.16 -5.39 6.03
N ARG A 31 -8.45 -4.79 7.01
CA ARG A 31 -8.32 -5.28 8.39
C ARG A 31 -8.21 -4.14 9.37
N LEU A 32 -8.94 -4.25 10.46
CA LEU A 32 -8.91 -3.32 11.59
C LEU A 32 -9.02 -4.11 12.90
N ASP A 33 -8.05 -3.90 13.81
CA ASP A 33 -8.06 -4.42 15.18
C ASP A 33 -7.64 -3.35 16.22
N ARG A 34 -7.64 -2.08 15.80
CA ARG A 34 -7.25 -0.93 16.63
C ARG A 34 -8.51 -0.26 17.18
N LEU A 35 -8.89 -0.63 18.42
CA LEU A 35 -10.07 -0.07 19.09
C LEU A 35 -10.01 1.45 19.21
N GLU A 36 -8.83 2.00 19.48
CA GLU A 36 -8.61 3.44 19.57
C GLU A 36 -8.88 4.19 18.26
N LEU A 37 -8.81 3.51 17.10
CA LEU A 37 -9.21 4.10 15.83
C LEU A 37 -10.74 4.07 15.68
N GLU A 38 -11.41 2.98 16.09
CA GLU A 38 -12.86 2.91 16.11
C GLU A 38 -13.45 4.00 17.02
N GLU A 39 -12.89 4.18 18.22
CA GLU A 39 -13.30 5.22 19.18
C GLU A 39 -13.05 6.64 18.63
N ALA A 40 -11.94 6.86 17.94
CA ALA A 40 -11.66 8.16 17.33
C ALA A 40 -12.64 8.49 16.17
N LEU A 41 -13.05 7.48 15.38
CA LEU A 41 -14.06 7.64 14.33
C LEU A 41 -15.44 7.93 14.93
N GLU A 42 -15.83 7.24 16.00
CA GLU A 42 -17.07 7.51 16.74
C GLU A 42 -17.08 8.94 17.31
N ALA A 43 -15.99 9.37 17.93
CA ALA A 43 -15.84 10.73 18.41
C ALA A 43 -15.90 11.77 17.27
N ALA A 44 -15.48 11.43 16.06
CA ALA A 44 -15.64 12.29 14.89
C ALA A 44 -17.11 12.41 14.48
N VAL A 45 -17.87 11.31 14.47
CA VAL A 45 -19.33 11.32 14.24
C VAL A 45 -20.04 12.20 15.29
N ALA A 46 -19.68 12.05 16.57
CA ALA A 46 -20.26 12.87 17.65
C ALA A 46 -19.99 14.38 17.50
N ARG A 47 -18.93 14.76 16.77
CA ARG A 47 -18.63 16.16 16.40
C ARG A 47 -19.34 16.64 15.13
N GLY A 48 -20.19 15.81 14.51
CA GLY A 48 -20.89 16.13 13.27
C GLY A 48 -20.06 15.86 11.97
N VAL A 49 -18.92 15.17 12.07
CA VAL A 49 -18.15 14.75 10.90
C VAL A 49 -18.85 13.58 10.21
N VAL A 50 -19.03 13.64 8.90
CA VAL A 50 -19.57 12.53 8.12
C VAL A 50 -18.47 11.46 7.98
N VAL A 51 -18.69 10.28 8.55
CA VAL A 51 -17.74 9.17 8.50
C VAL A 51 -18.33 8.03 7.67
N ARG A 52 -17.62 7.64 6.60
CA ARG A 52 -18.00 6.54 5.71
C ARG A 52 -16.89 5.48 5.72
N ALA A 53 -17.25 4.23 5.91
CA ALA A 53 -16.34 3.09 5.87
C ALA A 53 -16.71 2.15 4.73
N LEU A 54 -15.76 1.87 3.85
CA LEU A 54 -15.85 0.82 2.85
C LEU A 54 -15.09 -0.42 3.36
N ILE A 55 -15.82 -1.47 3.69
CA ILE A 55 -15.25 -2.70 4.26
C ILE A 55 -15.17 -3.77 3.16
N ALA A 56 -14.02 -4.41 3.01
CA ALA A 56 -13.85 -5.53 2.09
C ALA A 56 -14.90 -6.63 2.33
N HIS A 57 -15.47 -7.20 1.27
CA HIS A 57 -16.46 -8.27 1.40
C HIS A 57 -15.87 -9.53 2.03
N THR A 58 -14.57 -9.81 1.82
CA THR A 58 -13.84 -10.94 2.41
C THR A 58 -12.39 -10.60 2.73
N ASN A 59 -11.82 -11.33 3.69
CA ASN A 59 -10.39 -11.36 4.00
C ASN A 59 -9.99 -12.72 4.57
N ARG A 60 -8.71 -12.92 4.97
CA ARG A 60 -8.25 -14.18 5.58
C ARG A 60 -8.91 -14.49 6.94
N GLY A 61 -9.46 -13.50 7.63
CA GLY A 61 -10.19 -13.69 8.90
C GLY A 61 -11.64 -14.15 8.71
N GLY A 62 -12.07 -14.27 7.46
CA GLY A 62 -13.41 -14.71 7.08
C GLY A 62 -14.48 -13.63 7.19
N GLU A 63 -15.61 -13.89 6.58
CA GLU A 63 -16.75 -12.99 6.52
C GLU A 63 -17.34 -12.65 7.90
N LYS A 64 -17.40 -13.65 8.80
CA LYS A 64 -17.92 -13.46 10.17
C LYS A 64 -17.19 -12.36 10.92
N THR A 65 -15.86 -12.26 10.77
CA THR A 65 -15.06 -11.23 11.42
C THR A 65 -15.36 -9.84 10.83
N LEU A 66 -15.57 -9.77 9.52
CA LEU A 66 -15.90 -8.52 8.84
C LEU A 66 -17.33 -8.05 9.16
N ARG A 67 -18.29 -8.97 9.28
CA ARG A 67 -19.66 -8.65 9.74
C ARG A 67 -19.67 -8.10 11.16
N LYS A 68 -18.87 -8.67 12.07
CA LYS A 68 -18.72 -8.11 13.43
C LYS A 68 -18.15 -6.69 13.42
N LEU A 69 -17.18 -6.42 12.54
CA LEU A 69 -16.63 -5.07 12.36
C LEU A 69 -17.70 -4.12 11.84
N GLU A 70 -18.43 -4.50 10.79
CA GLU A 70 -19.55 -3.74 10.22
C GLU A 70 -20.58 -3.38 11.29
N THR A 71 -21.04 -4.36 12.08
CA THR A 71 -21.99 -4.12 13.18
C THR A 71 -21.45 -3.10 14.17
N ARG A 72 -20.18 -3.18 14.58
CA ARG A 72 -19.57 -2.20 15.49
C ARG A 72 -19.49 -0.80 14.89
N MET A 73 -19.14 -0.70 13.59
CA MET A 73 -19.08 0.60 12.90
C MET A 73 -20.47 1.24 12.79
N LEU A 74 -21.48 0.48 12.41
CA LEU A 74 -22.87 0.95 12.34
C LEU A 74 -23.38 1.41 13.74
N ALA A 75 -23.09 0.65 14.79
CA ALA A 75 -23.46 1.02 16.16
C ALA A 75 -22.83 2.34 16.64
N ARG A 76 -21.72 2.76 16.01
CA ARG A 76 -21.02 4.03 16.26
C ARG A 76 -21.49 5.18 15.35
N GLY A 77 -22.57 4.98 14.57
CA GLY A 77 -23.09 5.98 13.66
C GLY A 77 -22.28 6.20 12.37
N ILE A 78 -21.38 5.28 12.05
CA ILE A 78 -20.57 5.32 10.83
C ILE A 78 -21.38 4.74 9.68
N LEU A 79 -21.41 5.41 8.53
CA LEU A 79 -22.03 4.90 7.32
C LEU A 79 -21.14 3.80 6.71
N VAL A 80 -21.69 2.61 6.54
CA VAL A 80 -20.90 1.45 6.07
C VAL A 80 -21.40 0.95 4.73
N ALA A 81 -20.46 0.78 3.80
CA ALA A 81 -20.66 0.02 2.58
C ALA A 81 -19.75 -1.22 2.58
N ARG A 82 -20.17 -2.27 1.88
CA ARG A 82 -19.34 -3.46 1.60
C ARG A 82 -18.93 -3.42 0.14
N THR A 83 -17.66 -3.76 -0.13
CA THR A 83 -17.20 -3.90 -1.52
C THR A 83 -18.02 -4.96 -2.24
N ALA A 84 -18.09 -4.88 -3.56
CA ALA A 84 -18.61 -5.95 -4.39
C ALA A 84 -17.76 -7.23 -4.25
N ASP A 85 -18.20 -8.32 -4.82
CA ASP A 85 -17.52 -9.62 -4.89
C ASP A 85 -17.00 -9.95 -6.30
N ASP A 86 -16.99 -8.95 -7.18
CA ASP A 86 -16.55 -9.00 -8.57
C ASP A 86 -15.03 -9.19 -8.72
N LEU A 87 -14.24 -8.79 -7.71
CA LEU A 87 -12.81 -9.03 -7.66
C LEU A 87 -12.45 -10.07 -6.59
N PRO A 88 -11.44 -10.93 -6.82
CA PRO A 88 -11.00 -11.95 -5.86
C PRO A 88 -10.65 -11.38 -4.49
N ARG A 89 -10.27 -10.09 -4.43
CA ARG A 89 -9.95 -9.40 -3.18
C ARG A 89 -9.91 -7.87 -3.34
N TYR A 90 -10.53 -7.18 -2.39
CA TYR A 90 -10.37 -5.75 -2.18
C TYR A 90 -9.35 -5.54 -1.07
N HIS A 91 -8.10 -5.24 -1.44
CA HIS A 91 -6.98 -5.16 -0.50
C HIS A 91 -6.42 -3.75 -0.34
N ALA A 92 -7.08 -2.76 -0.91
CA ALA A 92 -6.76 -1.34 -0.75
C ALA A 92 -6.79 -0.90 0.71
N LYS A 93 -5.93 0.03 1.09
CA LYS A 93 -5.90 0.69 2.38
C LYS A 93 -5.66 2.17 2.15
N MET A 94 -6.70 2.94 2.27
CA MET A 94 -6.62 4.40 2.16
C MET A 94 -7.62 5.07 3.08
N MET A 95 -7.36 6.31 3.40
CA MET A 95 -8.27 7.17 4.16
C MET A 95 -8.21 8.57 3.56
N ILE A 96 -9.36 9.20 3.39
CA ILE A 96 -9.47 10.61 3.02
C ILE A 96 -10.05 11.31 4.23
N VAL A 97 -9.34 12.31 4.76
CA VAL A 97 -9.79 13.14 5.87
C VAL A 97 -9.85 14.57 5.37
N ASP A 98 -11.06 15.11 5.26
CA ASP A 98 -11.33 16.41 4.65
C ASP A 98 -10.67 16.52 3.25
N ASP A 99 -9.57 17.30 3.14
CA ASP A 99 -8.78 17.51 1.90
C ASP A 99 -7.47 16.72 1.84
N THR A 100 -7.30 15.74 2.70
CA THR A 100 -6.02 15.03 2.87
C THR A 100 -6.17 13.53 2.60
N LEU A 101 -5.41 13.02 1.64
CA LEU A 101 -5.35 11.61 1.29
C LEU A 101 -4.21 10.90 2.03
N TYR A 102 -4.52 9.76 2.61
CA TYR A 102 -3.62 8.79 3.21
C TYR A 102 -3.67 7.50 2.40
N VAL A 103 -2.59 7.11 1.74
CA VAL A 103 -2.44 5.82 1.07
C VAL A 103 -1.45 4.97 1.87
N MET A 104 -1.90 3.81 2.35
CA MET A 104 -1.11 2.96 3.23
C MET A 104 -0.75 1.62 2.57
N GLY A 105 0.51 1.19 2.75
CA GLY A 105 0.94 -0.17 2.50
C GLY A 105 0.56 -1.16 3.62
N PHE A 106 -0.04 -0.67 4.72
CA PHE A 106 -0.34 -1.43 5.94
C PHE A 106 -1.81 -1.35 6.33
N ASN A 107 -2.29 -2.37 7.06
CA ASN A 107 -3.63 -2.38 7.63
C ASN A 107 -3.68 -1.59 8.94
N TYR A 108 -4.88 -1.30 9.41
CA TYR A 108 -5.14 -0.68 10.71
C TYR A 108 -5.06 -1.73 11.83
N THR A 109 -3.92 -2.45 11.92
CA THR A 109 -3.73 -3.53 12.89
C THR A 109 -2.50 -3.30 13.77
N LYS A 110 -2.54 -3.86 15.00
CA LYS A 110 -1.40 -3.83 15.93
C LYS A 110 -0.16 -4.47 15.31
N LEU A 111 -0.34 -5.57 14.58
CA LEU A 111 0.76 -6.25 13.90
C LEU A 111 1.45 -5.35 12.87
N ASP A 112 0.65 -4.68 12.02
CA ASP A 112 1.21 -3.86 10.93
C ASP A 112 1.81 -2.56 11.45
N THR A 113 1.18 -1.92 12.45
CA THR A 113 1.64 -0.63 12.98
C THR A 113 2.78 -0.73 13.99
N ASN A 114 2.98 -1.90 14.64
CA ASN A 114 3.94 -2.02 15.75
C ASN A 114 5.09 -3.01 15.47
N LYS A 115 4.94 -3.92 14.49
CA LYS A 115 5.92 -5.01 14.26
C LYS A 115 6.29 -5.22 12.79
N SER A 116 5.79 -4.40 11.89
CA SER A 116 6.04 -4.56 10.46
C SER A 116 6.76 -3.35 9.87
N ARG A 117 7.73 -3.58 9.00
CA ARG A 117 8.21 -2.54 8.09
C ARG A 117 7.11 -2.28 7.06
N SER A 118 6.64 -1.05 7.00
CA SER A 118 5.72 -0.57 5.97
C SER A 118 5.76 0.95 5.84
N PHE A 119 5.16 1.46 4.76
CA PHE A 119 5.07 2.89 4.50
C PHE A 119 3.63 3.33 4.28
N GLY A 120 3.37 4.60 4.59
CA GLY A 120 2.19 5.32 4.18
C GLY A 120 2.55 6.69 3.62
N VAL A 121 1.79 7.17 2.67
CA VAL A 121 1.96 8.49 2.05
C VAL A 121 0.78 9.37 2.40
N VAL A 122 1.07 10.61 2.80
CA VAL A 122 0.07 11.62 3.12
C VAL A 122 0.24 12.80 2.16
N THR A 123 -0.85 13.19 1.51
CA THR A 123 -0.83 14.28 0.52
C THR A 123 -2.10 15.11 0.54
N LYS A 124 -1.95 16.41 0.22
CA LYS A 124 -3.03 17.36 -0.05
C LYS A 124 -3.08 17.76 -1.55
N ASP A 125 -2.45 16.97 -2.42
CA ASP A 125 -2.59 17.20 -3.86
C ASP A 125 -4.05 17.00 -4.26
N ALA A 126 -4.73 18.10 -4.61
CA ALA A 126 -6.16 18.11 -4.86
C ALA A 126 -6.59 17.14 -5.98
N ARG A 127 -5.73 16.92 -6.98
CA ARG A 127 -6.03 15.98 -8.07
C ARG A 127 -5.93 14.53 -7.59
N LEU A 128 -4.94 14.20 -6.76
CA LEU A 128 -4.83 12.87 -6.14
C LEU A 128 -5.99 12.61 -5.17
N VAL A 129 -6.35 13.60 -4.35
CA VAL A 129 -7.50 13.50 -3.42
C VAL A 129 -8.79 13.27 -4.20
N LYS A 130 -9.04 14.03 -5.28
CA LYS A 130 -10.22 13.89 -6.13
C LYS A 130 -10.31 12.50 -6.77
N ASP A 131 -9.20 11.97 -7.29
CA ASP A 131 -9.16 10.66 -7.93
C ASP A 131 -9.38 9.52 -6.91
N ALA A 132 -8.80 9.64 -5.71
CA ALA A 132 -9.03 8.71 -4.61
C ALA A 132 -10.48 8.74 -4.10
N ALA A 133 -11.10 9.92 -4.03
CA ALA A 133 -12.51 10.06 -3.69
C ALA A 133 -13.43 9.44 -4.75
N ALA A 134 -13.10 9.60 -6.04
CA ALA A 134 -13.82 8.95 -7.13
C ALA A 134 -13.73 7.42 -7.05
N LEU A 135 -12.56 6.87 -6.70
CA LEU A 135 -12.40 5.43 -6.46
C LEU A 135 -13.24 4.97 -5.27
N PHE A 136 -13.20 5.71 -4.15
CA PHE A 136 -13.99 5.37 -2.97
C PHE A 136 -15.49 5.36 -3.29
N GLU A 137 -15.98 6.35 -4.02
CA GLU A 137 -17.37 6.45 -4.42
C GLU A 137 -17.76 5.29 -5.34
N ALA A 138 -16.96 5.03 -6.39
CA ALA A 138 -17.20 3.93 -7.33
C ALA A 138 -17.27 2.57 -6.62
N ASP A 139 -16.28 2.25 -5.78
CA ASP A 139 -16.25 0.97 -5.05
C ASP A 139 -17.38 0.88 -3.99
N SER A 140 -17.80 2.00 -3.38
CA SER A 140 -18.89 2.04 -2.39
C SER A 140 -20.27 1.87 -3.02
N THR A 141 -20.46 2.37 -4.24
CA THR A 141 -21.72 2.30 -4.99
C THR A 141 -21.73 1.19 -6.04
N ARG A 142 -20.66 0.40 -6.13
CA ARG A 142 -20.48 -0.70 -7.09
C ARG A 142 -20.54 -0.22 -8.55
N GLN A 143 -19.94 0.92 -8.81
CA GLN A 143 -19.83 1.52 -10.14
C GLN A 143 -18.41 1.32 -10.70
N THR A 144 -18.28 1.44 -12.02
CA THR A 144 -16.98 1.37 -12.68
C THR A 144 -16.12 2.59 -12.30
N TYR A 145 -14.90 2.34 -11.85
CA TYR A 145 -13.93 3.39 -11.60
C TYR A 145 -13.16 3.75 -12.89
N ALA A 146 -13.09 5.06 -13.19
CA ALA A 146 -12.32 5.60 -14.30
C ALA A 146 -11.11 6.39 -13.77
N PRO A 147 -9.87 5.86 -13.88
CA PRO A 147 -8.67 6.53 -13.39
C PRO A 147 -8.43 7.87 -14.09
N SER A 148 -8.16 8.93 -13.31
CA SER A 148 -7.96 10.28 -13.85
C SER A 148 -6.56 10.86 -13.58
N HIS A 149 -5.79 10.31 -12.64
CA HIS A 149 -4.48 10.83 -12.24
C HIS A 149 -3.37 9.81 -12.44
N GLU A 150 -2.34 10.16 -13.21
CA GLU A 150 -1.23 9.27 -13.58
C GLU A 150 -0.43 8.70 -12.41
N ARG A 151 -0.33 9.44 -11.28
CA ARG A 151 0.40 9.01 -10.08
C ARG A 151 -0.43 8.21 -9.08
N PHE A 152 -1.75 8.12 -9.24
CA PHE A 152 -2.61 7.30 -8.39
C PHE A 152 -2.77 5.91 -9.00
N VAL A 153 -2.00 4.95 -8.53
CA VAL A 153 -1.90 3.59 -9.09
C VAL A 153 -2.99 2.70 -8.50
N VAL A 154 -3.87 2.19 -9.34
CA VAL A 154 -5.02 1.36 -8.92
C VAL A 154 -5.04 0.06 -9.72
N SER A 155 -5.18 -1.08 -9.04
CA SER A 155 -5.42 -2.36 -9.67
C SER A 155 -6.93 -2.67 -9.71
N PRO A 156 -7.39 -3.35 -10.75
CA PRO A 156 -6.67 -3.85 -11.93
C PRO A 156 -6.39 -2.79 -13.00
N GLU A 157 -6.95 -1.59 -12.92
CA GLU A 157 -7.06 -0.63 -14.03
C GLU A 157 -5.71 -0.10 -14.54
N THR A 158 -4.78 0.24 -13.63
CA THR A 158 -3.56 0.97 -14.04
C THR A 158 -2.26 0.41 -13.51
N SER A 159 -2.29 -0.49 -12.51
CA SER A 159 -1.10 -0.90 -11.78
C SER A 159 -0.03 -1.52 -12.67
N ARG A 160 -0.39 -2.46 -13.51
CA ARG A 160 0.58 -3.11 -14.41
C ARG A 160 1.27 -2.09 -15.31
N ALA A 161 0.52 -1.29 -16.03
CA ALA A 161 1.08 -0.33 -16.98
C ALA A 161 1.97 0.70 -16.28
N ARG A 162 1.50 1.26 -15.16
CA ARG A 162 2.22 2.31 -14.43
C ARG A 162 3.46 1.81 -13.73
N LEU A 163 3.41 0.63 -13.08
CA LEU A 163 4.58 0.06 -12.42
C LEU A 163 5.60 -0.45 -13.42
N THR A 164 5.17 -1.04 -14.55
CA THR A 164 6.06 -1.39 -15.66
C THR A 164 6.79 -0.15 -16.18
N SER A 165 6.07 0.94 -16.46
CA SER A 165 6.66 2.20 -16.93
C SER A 165 7.60 2.81 -15.88
N PHE A 166 7.23 2.75 -14.59
CA PHE A 166 8.05 3.23 -13.49
C PHE A 166 9.39 2.48 -13.41
N ILE A 167 9.37 1.16 -13.47
CA ILE A 167 10.57 0.30 -13.44
C ILE A 167 11.41 0.51 -14.71
N LYS A 168 10.78 0.53 -15.88
CA LYS A 168 11.46 0.72 -17.17
C LYS A 168 12.24 2.04 -17.26
N ALA A 169 11.77 3.06 -16.59
CA ALA A 169 12.39 4.39 -16.59
C ALA A 169 13.63 4.51 -15.67
N ALA A 170 14.01 3.46 -14.93
CA ALA A 170 15.19 3.47 -14.09
C ALA A 170 16.48 3.58 -14.93
N LYS A 171 17.42 4.42 -14.46
CA LYS A 171 18.69 4.69 -15.14
C LYS A 171 19.91 4.29 -14.32
N LYS A 172 19.79 4.30 -12.99
CA LYS A 172 20.92 4.08 -12.06
C LYS A 172 20.63 2.97 -11.07
N GLU A 173 19.51 3.06 -10.34
CA GLU A 173 19.18 2.11 -9.28
C GLU A 173 17.68 1.87 -9.14
N LEU A 174 17.34 0.66 -8.68
CA LEU A 174 16.02 0.29 -8.17
C LEU A 174 16.17 -0.39 -6.82
N LEU A 175 15.58 0.20 -5.78
CA LEU A 175 15.51 -0.38 -4.44
C LEU A 175 14.09 -0.85 -4.21
N ILE A 176 13.90 -2.14 -4.06
CA ILE A 176 12.58 -2.77 -4.04
C ILE A 176 12.33 -3.42 -2.69
N TYR A 177 11.24 -3.01 -2.05
CA TYR A 177 10.62 -3.76 -0.96
C TYR A 177 9.41 -4.51 -1.52
N ASP A 178 9.48 -5.82 -1.54
CA ASP A 178 8.35 -6.68 -1.88
C ASP A 178 8.51 -8.05 -1.22
N GLU A 179 7.47 -8.54 -0.57
CA GLU A 179 7.49 -9.83 0.08
C GLU A 179 7.84 -10.97 -0.91
N LYS A 180 7.31 -10.89 -2.13
CA LYS A 180 7.64 -11.81 -3.23
C LYS A 180 7.33 -11.20 -4.59
N VAL A 181 8.34 -11.03 -5.42
CA VAL A 181 8.21 -10.66 -6.84
C VAL A 181 8.07 -11.96 -7.65
N SER A 182 6.89 -12.20 -8.25
CA SER A 182 6.63 -13.44 -8.99
C SER A 182 5.93 -13.23 -10.34
N ASP A 183 5.69 -11.98 -10.74
CA ASP A 183 5.17 -11.67 -12.07
C ASP A 183 6.26 -11.83 -13.12
N ASN A 184 6.11 -12.79 -14.04
CA ASN A 184 7.13 -13.10 -15.04
C ASN A 184 7.49 -11.90 -15.95
N PRO A 185 6.54 -11.10 -16.46
CA PRO A 185 6.87 -9.88 -17.21
C PRO A 185 7.70 -8.88 -16.40
N ILE A 186 7.38 -8.68 -15.12
CA ILE A 186 8.15 -7.79 -14.24
C ILE A 186 9.55 -8.37 -13.99
N GLN A 187 9.69 -9.67 -13.72
CA GLN A 187 11.01 -10.28 -13.52
C GLN A 187 11.90 -10.13 -14.75
N ARG A 188 11.36 -10.35 -15.99
CA ARG A 188 12.10 -10.10 -17.23
C ARG A 188 12.51 -8.64 -17.39
N LEU A 189 11.64 -7.70 -17.02
CA LEU A 189 11.96 -6.28 -17.06
C LEU A 189 13.07 -5.92 -16.06
N LEU A 190 13.07 -6.48 -14.86
CA LEU A 190 14.14 -6.28 -13.88
C LEU A 190 15.47 -6.84 -14.41
N GLU A 191 15.47 -8.03 -15.01
CA GLU A 191 16.64 -8.62 -15.63
C GLU A 191 17.16 -7.74 -16.80
N GLU A 192 16.28 -7.23 -17.64
CA GLU A 192 16.61 -6.28 -18.71
C GLU A 192 17.28 -5.01 -18.18
N ARG A 193 16.74 -4.45 -17.09
CA ARG A 193 17.31 -3.25 -16.45
C ARG A 193 18.67 -3.55 -15.80
N SER A 194 18.83 -4.68 -15.14
CA SER A 194 20.10 -5.12 -14.58
C SER A 194 21.18 -5.26 -15.67
N LYS A 195 20.87 -5.93 -16.80
CA LYS A 195 21.76 -6.04 -17.96
C LYS A 195 22.10 -4.69 -18.60
N ALA A 196 21.21 -3.71 -18.48
CA ALA A 196 21.43 -2.33 -18.93
C ALA A 196 22.24 -1.48 -17.92
N GLY A 197 22.77 -2.08 -16.85
CA GLY A 197 23.62 -1.42 -15.86
C GLY A 197 22.87 -0.74 -14.72
N VAL A 198 21.56 -0.99 -14.54
CA VAL A 198 20.81 -0.51 -13.38
C VAL A 198 21.10 -1.41 -12.18
N GLU A 199 21.59 -0.86 -11.08
CA GLU A 199 21.75 -1.57 -9.81
C GLU A 199 20.36 -1.90 -9.22
N ILE A 200 20.12 -3.19 -8.95
CA ILE A 200 18.81 -3.61 -8.40
C ILE A 200 19.03 -4.40 -7.12
N ARG A 201 18.44 -3.90 -6.03
CA ARG A 201 18.45 -4.55 -4.72
C ARG A 201 17.03 -4.77 -4.23
N VAL A 202 16.76 -5.97 -3.70
CA VAL A 202 15.43 -6.37 -3.24
C VAL A 202 15.47 -6.82 -1.79
N ILE A 203 14.75 -6.14 -0.90
CA ILE A 203 14.39 -6.68 0.41
C ILE A 203 13.08 -7.44 0.25
N GLY A 204 13.21 -8.77 0.21
CA GLY A 204 12.14 -9.72 -0.07
C GLY A 204 12.63 -10.90 -0.90
N GLN A 205 11.78 -11.42 -1.77
CA GLN A 205 12.10 -12.59 -2.58
C GLN A 205 11.80 -12.37 -4.05
N LEU A 206 12.66 -12.91 -4.91
CA LEU A 206 12.35 -13.18 -6.32
C LEU A 206 11.92 -14.64 -6.44
N GLU A 207 10.91 -14.93 -7.26
CA GLU A 207 10.48 -16.33 -7.48
C GLU A 207 11.55 -17.14 -8.21
N LYS A 208 12.32 -16.47 -9.09
CA LYS A 208 13.50 -17.03 -9.74
C LYS A 208 14.70 -16.16 -9.38
N GLY A 209 15.85 -16.79 -9.14
CA GLY A 209 17.10 -16.06 -9.04
C GLY A 209 17.37 -15.37 -10.40
N LEU A 210 17.67 -14.10 -10.35
CA LEU A 210 18.03 -13.30 -11.53
C LEU A 210 19.47 -12.82 -11.36
N ASP A 211 20.28 -13.02 -12.39
CA ASP A 211 21.68 -12.61 -12.36
C ASP A 211 21.80 -11.09 -12.20
N GLY A 212 22.73 -10.66 -11.37
CA GLY A 212 22.98 -9.24 -11.10
C GLY A 212 21.95 -8.56 -10.20
N ILE A 213 21.00 -9.30 -9.59
CA ILE A 213 20.04 -8.76 -8.63
C ILE A 213 20.25 -9.39 -7.24
N GLU A 214 20.64 -8.56 -6.29
CA GLU A 214 20.83 -9.02 -4.92
C GLU A 214 19.51 -8.99 -4.14
N THR A 215 19.24 -10.09 -3.39
CA THR A 215 18.03 -10.22 -2.57
C THR A 215 18.39 -10.50 -1.12
N ARG A 216 17.73 -9.82 -0.19
CA ARG A 216 17.90 -10.01 1.25
C ARG A 216 16.57 -10.16 1.97
N LYS A 217 16.60 -10.86 3.11
CA LYS A 217 15.46 -11.04 4.01
C LYS A 217 15.65 -10.20 5.26
N LEU A 218 14.68 -9.38 5.57
CA LEU A 218 14.62 -8.64 6.82
C LEU A 218 14.32 -9.60 7.98
N LYS A 219 15.13 -9.56 9.05
CA LYS A 219 14.98 -10.45 10.22
C LYS A 219 14.29 -9.78 11.40
N SER A 220 14.61 -8.52 11.65
CA SER A 220 14.18 -7.77 12.83
C SER A 220 12.69 -7.39 12.80
N LEU A 221 12.15 -7.18 11.60
CA LEU A 221 10.77 -6.75 11.38
C LEU A 221 10.07 -7.67 10.39
N ARG A 222 8.74 -7.82 10.56
CA ARG A 222 7.94 -8.45 9.53
C ARG A 222 7.92 -7.58 8.28
N LEU A 223 8.27 -8.15 7.15
CA LEU A 223 8.15 -7.47 5.86
C LEU A 223 6.69 -7.42 5.43
N HIS A 224 6.07 -6.25 5.49
CA HIS A 224 4.72 -6.00 4.99
C HIS A 224 4.68 -4.66 4.27
N VAL A 225 5.54 -4.51 3.29
CA VAL A 225 5.77 -3.28 2.54
C VAL A 225 5.80 -3.57 1.05
N ARG A 226 5.31 -2.63 0.26
CA ARG A 226 5.42 -2.57 -1.20
C ARG A 226 5.86 -1.17 -1.53
N ALA A 227 7.13 -1.05 -1.83
CA ALA A 227 7.71 0.23 -2.21
C ALA A 227 8.86 0.01 -3.21
N ILE A 228 9.01 0.94 -4.11
CA ILE A 228 10.11 0.96 -5.07
C ILE A 228 10.70 2.36 -5.06
N VAL A 229 12.01 2.49 -4.83
CA VAL A 229 12.74 3.74 -5.07
C VAL A 229 13.44 3.63 -6.40
N ARG A 230 13.31 4.66 -7.23
CA ARG A 230 13.97 4.77 -8.54
C ARG A 230 14.91 5.95 -8.54
N ASP A 231 16.19 5.68 -8.79
CA ASP A 231 17.25 6.66 -8.98
C ASP A 231 17.38 7.70 -7.83
N GLY A 232 16.93 7.36 -6.62
CA GLY A 232 16.90 8.26 -5.46
C GLY A 232 16.01 9.51 -5.62
N THR A 233 15.26 9.63 -6.71
CA THR A 233 14.50 10.84 -7.07
C THR A 233 13.00 10.67 -7.05
N SER A 234 12.52 9.44 -7.23
CA SER A 234 11.10 9.11 -7.20
C SER A 234 10.88 7.77 -6.52
N ALA A 235 9.67 7.56 -6.01
CA ALA A 235 9.31 6.30 -5.37
C ALA A 235 7.88 5.90 -5.69
N PHE A 236 7.59 4.62 -5.52
CA PHE A 236 6.24 4.07 -5.42
C PHE A 236 6.02 3.57 -4.01
N VAL A 237 4.84 3.81 -3.45
CA VAL A 237 4.35 3.23 -2.20
C VAL A 237 2.90 2.82 -2.38
N GLY A 238 2.58 1.57 -2.04
CA GLY A 238 1.22 1.07 -2.17
C GLY A 238 0.99 -0.27 -1.49
N SER A 239 -0.10 -0.92 -1.88
CA SER A 239 -0.45 -2.26 -1.45
C SER A 239 -0.16 -3.33 -2.52
N GLN A 240 0.17 -2.92 -3.73
CA GLN A 240 0.48 -3.79 -4.87
C GLN A 240 1.82 -4.49 -4.69
N SER A 241 1.82 -5.81 -4.57
CA SER A 241 3.00 -6.64 -4.77
C SER A 241 3.22 -6.88 -6.27
N LEU A 242 4.46 -7.09 -6.68
CA LEU A 242 4.82 -7.37 -8.08
C LEU A 242 4.49 -8.83 -8.44
N ARG A 243 3.20 -9.17 -8.30
CA ARG A 243 2.59 -10.46 -8.64
C ARG A 243 1.41 -10.23 -9.57
N LYS A 244 1.17 -11.17 -10.47
CA LYS A 244 0.10 -11.08 -11.45
C LYS A 244 -1.27 -10.74 -10.83
N LEU A 245 -1.64 -11.44 -9.77
CA LEU A 245 -2.96 -11.27 -9.15
C LEU A 245 -3.12 -9.88 -8.50
N GLU A 246 -2.07 -9.35 -7.89
CA GLU A 246 -2.07 -8.02 -7.28
C GLU A 246 -2.08 -6.90 -8.33
N LEU A 247 -1.47 -7.15 -9.49
CA LEU A 247 -1.40 -6.17 -10.57
C LEU A 247 -2.69 -6.12 -11.41
N ASP A 248 -3.33 -7.29 -11.66
CA ASP A 248 -4.36 -7.43 -12.68
C ASP A 248 -5.72 -7.88 -12.15
N GLY A 249 -5.84 -8.34 -10.91
CA GLY A 249 -7.06 -9.01 -10.47
C GLY A 249 -7.59 -8.58 -9.10
N ARG A 250 -6.84 -7.84 -8.31
CA ARG A 250 -7.29 -7.35 -6.99
C ARG A 250 -7.52 -5.85 -7.00
N ARG A 251 -8.34 -5.34 -6.07
CA ARG A 251 -8.35 -3.92 -5.76
C ARG A 251 -7.17 -3.60 -4.86
N GLU A 252 -6.16 -2.94 -5.40
CA GLU A 252 -5.00 -2.42 -4.69
C GLU A 252 -4.84 -0.93 -5.00
N VAL A 253 -4.26 -0.16 -4.09
CA VAL A 253 -3.97 1.26 -4.30
C VAL A 253 -2.54 1.60 -3.95
N GLY A 254 -1.96 2.55 -4.68
CA GLY A 254 -0.63 3.08 -4.45
C GLY A 254 -0.47 4.46 -5.06
N VAL A 255 0.66 5.08 -4.76
CA VAL A 255 1.02 6.40 -5.28
C VAL A 255 2.46 6.42 -5.78
N ILE A 256 2.66 6.96 -6.98
CA ILE A 256 3.98 7.33 -7.48
C ILE A 256 4.33 8.72 -6.93
N ILE A 257 5.46 8.81 -6.24
CA ILE A 257 5.95 9.96 -5.53
C ILE A 257 7.04 10.63 -6.37
N ALA A 258 6.81 11.86 -6.79
CA ALA A 258 7.79 12.70 -7.49
C ALA A 258 8.50 13.71 -6.54
N ASP A 259 8.37 13.54 -5.23
CA ASP A 259 9.02 14.35 -4.20
C ASP A 259 10.35 13.69 -3.81
N VAL A 260 11.46 14.28 -4.25
CA VAL A 260 12.83 13.78 -3.99
C VAL A 260 13.11 13.61 -2.49
N ARG A 261 12.58 14.50 -1.64
CA ARG A 261 12.79 14.43 -0.19
C ARG A 261 12.12 13.20 0.40
N VAL A 262 10.94 12.84 -0.10
CA VAL A 262 10.22 11.63 0.33
C VAL A 262 10.92 10.38 -0.22
N ALA A 263 11.31 10.38 -1.49
CA ALA A 263 12.04 9.27 -2.11
C ALA A 263 13.34 8.97 -1.34
N ARG A 264 14.13 10.00 -1.00
CA ARG A 264 15.36 9.85 -0.22
C ARG A 264 15.14 9.35 1.21
N LYS A 265 14.00 9.67 1.84
CA LYS A 265 13.66 9.09 3.16
C LYS A 265 13.38 7.59 3.06
N ILE A 266 12.66 7.15 2.00
CA ILE A 266 12.43 5.73 1.77
C ILE A 266 13.76 5.02 1.45
N GLN A 267 14.61 5.64 0.62
CA GLN A 267 15.96 5.15 0.32
C GLN A 267 16.80 4.99 1.60
N ALA A 268 16.86 6.01 2.44
CA ALA A 268 17.61 5.95 3.70
C ALA A 268 17.11 4.83 4.63
N THR A 269 15.79 4.60 4.67
CA THR A 269 15.21 3.47 5.41
C THR A 269 15.62 2.14 4.78
N PHE A 270 15.60 2.06 3.44
CA PHE A 270 16.05 0.87 2.73
C PHE A 270 17.50 0.53 3.03
N GLU A 271 18.40 1.53 3.00
CA GLU A 271 19.83 1.32 3.28
C GLU A 271 20.08 0.86 4.73
N ALA A 272 19.33 1.38 5.69
CA ALA A 272 19.39 0.92 7.07
C ALA A 272 18.92 -0.53 7.21
N ASP A 273 17.75 -0.85 6.65
CA ASP A 273 17.19 -2.20 6.64
C ASP A 273 18.09 -3.19 5.87
N TRP A 274 18.73 -2.74 4.78
CA TRP A 274 19.64 -3.56 3.98
C TRP A 274 20.89 -4.02 4.74
N LYS A 275 21.42 -3.16 5.57
CA LYS A 275 22.59 -3.49 6.44
C LYS A 275 22.25 -4.58 7.46
N GLU A 276 21.03 -4.60 7.97
CA GLU A 276 20.56 -5.59 8.96
C GLU A 276 20.00 -6.86 8.31
N ALA A 277 19.61 -6.78 7.05
CA ALA A 277 19.02 -7.88 6.30
C ALA A 277 20.10 -8.92 5.94
N VAL A 278 19.69 -10.17 5.85
CA VAL A 278 20.58 -11.29 5.49
C VAL A 278 20.31 -11.75 4.07
N PRO A 279 21.35 -12.19 3.33
CA PRO A 279 21.16 -12.77 2.01
C PRO A 279 20.09 -13.87 2.05
N ASN A 280 19.24 -13.93 1.03
CA ASN A 280 18.37 -15.08 0.86
C ASN A 280 19.24 -16.30 0.54
N GLN A 281 18.93 -17.45 1.14
CA GLN A 281 19.59 -18.70 0.74
C GLN A 281 19.26 -18.98 -0.72
N PRO A 282 20.21 -19.44 -1.52
CA PRO A 282 19.93 -19.89 -2.88
C PRO A 282 18.79 -20.89 -2.82
N MET A 283 17.74 -20.70 -3.64
CA MET A 283 16.75 -21.75 -3.80
C MET A 283 17.49 -22.95 -4.40
N GLU A 284 17.59 -24.04 -3.65
CA GLU A 284 18.02 -25.30 -4.21
C GLU A 284 17.17 -25.57 -5.45
N LYS A 285 17.84 -25.71 -6.60
CA LYS A 285 17.16 -26.17 -7.82
C LYS A 285 16.59 -27.54 -7.45
N SER A 286 15.28 -27.62 -7.20
CA SER A 286 14.58 -28.90 -7.16
C SER A 286 14.90 -29.60 -8.47
N GLY A 287 15.87 -30.50 -8.41
CA GLY A 287 16.21 -31.34 -9.51
C GLY A 287 15.05 -32.31 -9.74
N GLY A 288 14.73 -32.49 -10.97
CA GLY A 288 13.81 -33.51 -11.35
C GLY A 288 13.26 -33.31 -12.71
#